data_eebd1d3c44c24e27b39c21a7eebacd3d
#
_entry.id   eebd1d3c44c24e27b39c21a7eebacd3d
#
_cell.length_a   1.000
_cell.length_b   1.000
_cell.length_c   1.000
_cell.angle_alpha   90.00
_cell.angle_beta   90.00
_cell.angle_gamma   90.00
#
_symmetry.space_group_name_H-M   'P 1'
#
loop_
_entity.id
_entity.type
_entity.pdbx_description
1 polymer ?
#
loop_
_entity_poly.entity_id
_entity_poly.type
_entity_poly.pdbx_seq_one_letter_code
_entity_poly.pdbx_strand_id
1 'polypeptide(L)'
;MMQDPSITRLLRDDLCVPIEQTVSAYLGRTWQVTQAEGRTDEASHPAAILSDGADAVFVKLGEGDLAVDQMTQEAAGLRLLTERSGVLTPAVIGVVPVEGGALMIMAAVQVIERQPIHWRGMGRALARIHAIKGEQFGLETHCYWGSFYQDNRPLVDWPEFFWLRRIEPWLRAAVDSGRLPVESVAQAEKLSGKLTELCGPTVQPTLLHGDAHQNNFLSTAQGPVLIDPAVYYGHPEMDLAYVDFFAPVPDDLFAGYRELTPIDPGFAERRDLWLIHAWLAMVAVDGPQHVAQLNSALRRYA
;
A
#
# COMPACT_ATOMS: atom_id res chain seq x y z
N MET A 1 21.79 24.23 8.92
CA MET A 1 20.83 23.24 8.39
C MET A 1 20.90 22.06 9.35
N MET A 2 19.82 21.73 10.04
CA MET A 2 19.74 20.46 10.78
C MET A 2 19.76 19.35 9.72
N GLN A 3 20.70 18.41 9.83
CA GLN A 3 20.69 17.21 9.00
C GLN A 3 19.42 16.41 9.34
N ASP A 4 18.75 15.89 8.31
CA ASP A 4 17.62 14.98 8.49
C ASP A 4 18.03 13.81 9.42
N PRO A 5 17.30 13.56 10.51
CA PRO A 5 17.64 12.50 11.47
C PRO A 5 17.78 11.11 10.84
N SER A 6 17.03 10.84 9.77
CA SER A 6 17.12 9.57 9.03
C SER A 6 18.44 9.38 8.32
N ILE A 7 18.98 10.45 7.72
CA ILE A 7 20.30 10.41 7.10
C ILE A 7 21.36 10.06 8.15
N THR A 8 21.35 10.79 9.27
CA THR A 8 22.31 10.55 10.37
C THR A 8 22.25 9.11 10.87
N ARG A 9 21.04 8.54 10.92
CA ARG A 9 20.83 7.18 11.37
C ARG A 9 21.31 6.14 10.36
N LEU A 10 20.90 6.26 9.08
CA LEU A 10 21.27 5.32 8.01
C LEU A 10 22.75 5.34 7.66
N LEU A 11 23.46 6.43 7.96
CA LEU A 11 24.90 6.56 7.75
C LEU A 11 25.75 6.07 8.93
N ARG A 12 25.18 5.52 9.99
CA ARG A 12 25.92 4.83 11.05
C ARG A 12 26.56 3.57 10.48
N ASP A 13 27.75 3.22 10.94
CA ASP A 13 28.52 2.07 10.41
C ASP A 13 27.73 0.75 10.47
N ASP A 14 26.93 0.54 11.53
CA ASP A 14 26.10 -0.67 11.72
C ASP A 14 25.00 -0.82 10.65
N LEU A 15 24.59 0.26 9.98
CA LEU A 15 23.61 0.27 8.90
C LEU A 15 24.26 0.56 7.54
N CYS A 16 25.20 1.49 7.47
CA CYS A 16 25.85 1.91 6.22
C CYS A 16 26.66 0.77 5.58
N VAL A 17 27.43 0.03 6.38
CA VAL A 17 28.24 -1.08 5.89
C VAL A 17 27.39 -2.19 5.24
N PRO A 18 26.31 -2.71 5.86
CA PRO A 18 25.41 -3.65 5.21
C PRO A 18 24.78 -3.10 3.91
N ILE A 19 24.42 -1.81 3.87
CA ILE A 19 23.90 -1.17 2.66
C ILE A 19 24.94 -1.22 1.54
N GLU A 20 26.15 -0.72 1.80
CA GLU A 20 27.23 -0.67 0.81
C GLU A 20 27.62 -2.07 0.29
N GLN A 21 27.68 -3.06 1.18
CA GLN A 21 27.95 -4.46 0.80
C GLN A 21 26.88 -5.02 -0.11
N THR A 22 25.60 -4.82 0.25
CA THR A 22 24.45 -5.34 -0.51
C THR A 22 24.38 -4.68 -1.89
N VAL A 23 24.53 -3.37 -1.97
CA VAL A 23 24.50 -2.64 -3.24
C VAL A 23 25.71 -3.00 -4.11
N SER A 24 26.92 -3.11 -3.51
CA SER A 24 28.13 -3.53 -4.24
C SER A 24 27.97 -4.92 -4.85
N ALA A 25 27.41 -5.87 -4.10
CA ALA A 25 27.13 -7.21 -4.60
C ALA A 25 26.12 -7.21 -5.76
N TYR A 26 25.06 -6.42 -5.65
CA TYR A 26 24.06 -6.26 -6.71
C TYR A 26 24.63 -5.67 -8.00
N LEU A 27 25.47 -4.62 -7.87
CA LEU A 27 26.08 -3.93 -9.01
C LEU A 27 27.30 -4.66 -9.59
N GLY A 28 27.87 -5.64 -8.87
CA GLY A 28 29.12 -6.31 -9.26
C GLY A 28 30.35 -5.42 -9.21
N ARG A 29 30.32 -4.32 -8.47
CA ARG A 29 31.42 -3.37 -8.27
C ARG A 29 31.35 -2.75 -6.88
N THR A 30 32.47 -2.18 -6.42
CA THR A 30 32.46 -1.38 -5.19
C THR A 30 31.54 -0.17 -5.35
N TRP A 31 30.63 -0.01 -4.40
CA TRP A 31 29.71 1.11 -4.26
C TRP A 31 29.81 1.66 -2.83
N GLN A 32 29.98 2.94 -2.67
CA GLN A 32 30.09 3.62 -1.38
C GLN A 32 29.27 4.89 -1.37
N VAL A 33 28.66 5.20 -0.24
CA VAL A 33 27.82 6.39 -0.09
C VAL A 33 28.70 7.65 -0.12
N THR A 34 28.45 8.51 -1.10
CA THR A 34 29.05 9.86 -1.19
C THR A 34 28.02 10.97 -1.05
N GLN A 35 26.74 10.66 -1.28
CA GLN A 35 25.62 11.60 -1.20
C GLN A 35 24.45 10.94 -0.51
N ALA A 36 23.68 11.73 0.28
CA ALA A 36 22.48 11.27 0.97
C ALA A 36 21.42 12.37 0.97
N GLU A 37 20.18 11.99 0.70
CA GLU A 37 19.00 12.85 0.72
C GLU A 37 17.89 12.17 1.54
N GLY A 38 17.43 12.82 2.64
CA GLY A 38 16.39 12.28 3.51
C GLY A 38 15.01 12.27 2.84
N ARG A 39 14.21 11.25 3.16
CA ARG A 39 12.86 11.04 2.66
C ARG A 39 11.86 10.68 3.76
N THR A 40 12.14 11.04 4.99
CA THR A 40 11.32 10.70 6.17
C THR A 40 9.93 11.31 6.10
N ASP A 41 9.79 12.50 5.55
CA ASP A 41 8.49 13.18 5.42
C ASP A 41 7.58 12.52 4.36
N GLU A 42 8.15 11.65 3.51
CA GLU A 42 7.46 10.97 2.42
C GLU A 42 7.24 9.47 2.68
N ALA A 43 7.79 8.94 3.78
CA ALA A 43 7.77 7.51 4.11
C ALA A 43 7.28 7.26 5.53
N SER A 44 6.61 6.12 5.75
CA SER A 44 6.16 5.67 7.08
C SER A 44 7.31 5.20 8.00
N HIS A 45 8.52 5.07 7.47
CA HIS A 45 9.75 4.63 8.13
C HIS A 45 10.90 5.61 7.84
N PRO A 46 11.94 5.66 8.70
CA PRO A 46 13.16 6.39 8.37
C PRO A 46 13.70 5.97 7.00
N ALA A 47 13.79 6.91 6.06
CA ALA A 47 14.17 6.62 4.68
C ALA A 47 15.10 7.69 4.10
N ALA A 48 15.96 7.27 3.16
CA ALA A 48 16.82 8.16 2.41
C ALA A 48 17.14 7.61 1.01
N ILE A 49 17.49 8.51 0.10
CA ILE A 49 18.19 8.19 -1.14
C ILE A 49 19.69 8.33 -0.87
N LEU A 50 20.43 7.24 -1.11
CA LEU A 50 21.88 7.17 -0.96
C LEU A 50 22.51 6.95 -2.34
N SER A 51 23.63 7.61 -2.64
CA SER A 51 24.27 7.53 -3.97
C SER A 51 25.80 7.58 -3.86
N ASP A 52 26.47 6.93 -4.83
CA ASP A 52 27.92 7.09 -5.06
C ASP A 52 28.23 8.14 -6.15
N GLY A 53 27.19 8.83 -6.65
CA GLY A 53 27.27 9.80 -7.73
C GLY A 53 26.94 9.21 -9.12
N ALA A 54 27.02 7.90 -9.29
CA ALA A 54 26.67 7.20 -10.53
C ALA A 54 25.34 6.41 -10.37
N ASP A 55 25.23 5.63 -9.31
CA ASP A 55 24.03 4.85 -8.97
C ASP A 55 23.43 5.32 -7.65
N ALA A 56 22.11 5.34 -7.58
CA ALA A 56 21.36 5.74 -6.39
C ALA A 56 20.41 4.64 -5.96
N VAL A 57 20.27 4.46 -4.65
CA VAL A 57 19.36 3.53 -4.02
C VAL A 57 18.44 4.24 -3.03
N PHE A 58 17.21 3.80 -2.93
CA PHE A 58 16.29 4.17 -1.86
C PHE A 58 16.40 3.12 -0.76
N VAL A 59 16.63 3.57 0.46
CA VAL A 59 16.75 2.72 1.63
C VAL A 59 15.73 3.15 2.67
N LYS A 60 14.95 2.19 3.19
CA LYS A 60 14.10 2.39 4.35
C LYS A 60 14.44 1.41 5.46
N LEU A 61 14.35 1.89 6.71
CA LEU A 61 14.64 1.13 7.92
C LEU A 61 13.33 0.79 8.64
N GLY A 62 12.95 -0.48 8.63
CA GLY A 62 11.92 -1.01 9.52
C GLY A 62 12.49 -1.30 10.89
N GLU A 63 11.71 -1.05 11.94
CA GLU A 63 12.11 -1.25 13.33
C GLU A 63 11.23 -2.29 14.01
N GLY A 64 11.82 -2.99 15.00
CA GLY A 64 11.14 -3.99 15.82
C GLY A 64 11.19 -5.41 15.22
N ASP A 65 10.62 -6.35 15.96
CA ASP A 65 10.74 -7.80 15.70
C ASP A 65 10.08 -8.24 14.39
N LEU A 66 9.10 -7.51 13.90
CA LEU A 66 8.37 -7.82 12.66
C LEU A 66 8.99 -7.18 11.41
N ALA A 67 9.99 -6.31 11.55
CA ALA A 67 10.52 -5.53 10.45
C ALA A 67 11.06 -6.38 9.28
N VAL A 68 11.74 -7.49 9.58
CA VAL A 68 12.24 -8.41 8.55
C VAL A 68 11.09 -8.99 7.73
N ASP A 69 10.03 -9.43 8.41
CA ASP A 69 8.85 -10.00 7.75
C ASP A 69 8.11 -8.92 6.94
N GLN A 70 7.85 -7.75 7.52
CA GLN A 70 7.20 -6.63 6.84
C GLN A 70 7.93 -6.25 5.54
N MET A 71 9.24 -6.01 5.61
CA MET A 71 10.04 -5.65 4.44
C MET A 71 10.10 -6.78 3.41
N THR A 72 10.10 -8.04 3.87
CA THR A 72 10.10 -9.20 2.98
C THR A 72 8.77 -9.33 2.22
N GLN A 73 7.64 -9.14 2.90
CA GLN A 73 6.32 -9.19 2.27
C GLN A 73 6.10 -8.04 1.29
N GLU A 74 6.55 -6.83 1.64
CA GLU A 74 6.49 -5.70 0.71
C GLU A 74 7.36 -5.94 -0.53
N ALA A 75 8.60 -6.42 -0.35
CA ALA A 75 9.49 -6.77 -1.44
C ALA A 75 8.88 -7.86 -2.36
N ALA A 76 8.21 -8.85 -1.77
CA ALA A 76 7.48 -9.88 -2.51
C ALA A 76 6.30 -9.30 -3.28
N GLY A 77 5.55 -8.37 -2.67
CA GLY A 77 4.45 -7.66 -3.31
C GLY A 77 4.88 -6.85 -4.55
N LEU A 78 5.97 -6.09 -4.43
CA LEU A 78 6.54 -5.33 -5.56
C LEU A 78 6.92 -6.25 -6.73
N ARG A 79 7.61 -7.36 -6.43
CA ARG A 79 7.97 -8.36 -7.47
C ARG A 79 6.74 -8.98 -8.11
N LEU A 80 5.76 -9.39 -7.30
CA LEU A 80 4.52 -9.99 -7.78
C LEU A 80 3.77 -9.06 -8.75
N LEU A 81 3.65 -7.77 -8.41
CA LEU A 81 3.03 -6.77 -9.28
C LEU A 81 3.76 -6.68 -10.62
N THR A 82 5.08 -6.54 -10.63
CA THR A 82 5.85 -6.46 -11.87
C THR A 82 5.75 -7.74 -12.68
N GLU A 83 5.97 -8.90 -12.09
CA GLU A 83 5.99 -10.19 -12.77
C GLU A 83 4.64 -10.58 -13.38
N ARG A 84 3.54 -10.30 -12.66
CA ARG A 84 2.21 -10.72 -13.09
C ARG A 84 1.52 -9.72 -14.01
N SER A 85 1.73 -8.42 -13.83
CA SER A 85 0.99 -7.38 -14.56
C SER A 85 1.86 -6.50 -15.47
N GLY A 86 3.18 -6.60 -15.34
CA GLY A 86 4.11 -5.78 -16.12
C GLY A 86 4.10 -4.29 -15.75
N VAL A 87 3.53 -3.91 -14.60
CA VAL A 87 3.63 -2.54 -14.10
C VAL A 87 5.03 -2.27 -13.56
N LEU A 88 5.43 -1.00 -13.56
CA LEU A 88 6.72 -0.61 -13.04
C LEU A 88 6.65 -0.51 -11.51
N THR A 89 7.62 -1.14 -10.85
CA THR A 89 7.91 -0.98 -9.43
C THR A 89 9.40 -0.75 -9.26
N PRO A 90 9.88 -0.19 -8.12
CA PRO A 90 11.32 -0.12 -7.86
C PRO A 90 11.94 -1.52 -7.85
N ALA A 91 13.10 -1.68 -8.48
CA ALA A 91 13.82 -2.95 -8.40
C ALA A 91 14.30 -3.18 -6.96
N VAL A 92 13.85 -4.25 -6.34
CA VAL A 92 14.26 -4.63 -4.98
C VAL A 92 15.67 -5.25 -5.05
N ILE A 93 16.64 -4.58 -4.41
CA ILE A 93 18.03 -5.02 -4.32
C ILE A 93 18.17 -6.04 -3.18
N GLY A 94 17.59 -5.75 -2.01
CA GLY A 94 17.62 -6.67 -0.90
C GLY A 94 16.80 -6.24 0.30
N VAL A 95 16.51 -7.21 1.17
CA VAL A 95 16.05 -7.00 2.54
C VAL A 95 17.15 -7.55 3.44
N VAL A 96 17.71 -6.70 4.29
CA VAL A 96 18.88 -7.02 5.11
C VAL A 96 18.48 -6.91 6.59
N PRO A 97 18.47 -8.02 7.34
CA PRO A 97 18.30 -7.96 8.80
C PRO A 97 19.44 -7.18 9.45
N VAL A 98 19.09 -6.30 10.39
CA VAL A 98 20.02 -5.53 11.21
C VAL A 98 19.60 -5.59 12.67
N GLU A 99 20.47 -5.14 13.58
CA GLU A 99 20.11 -5.10 15.01
C GLU A 99 18.87 -4.22 15.22
N GLY A 100 17.82 -4.80 15.79
CA GLY A 100 16.56 -4.12 16.10
C GLY A 100 15.66 -3.87 14.90
N GLY A 101 15.91 -4.46 13.71
CA GLY A 101 15.05 -4.25 12.55
C GLY A 101 15.52 -4.86 11.23
N ALA A 102 15.17 -4.21 10.12
CA ALA A 102 15.59 -4.59 8.78
C ALA A 102 15.73 -3.38 7.86
N LEU A 103 16.66 -3.44 6.95
CA LEU A 103 16.81 -2.51 5.84
C LEU A 103 16.12 -3.08 4.59
N MET A 104 15.29 -2.29 3.92
CA MET A 104 14.84 -2.56 2.56
C MET A 104 15.57 -1.63 1.61
N ILE A 105 16.27 -2.22 0.65
CA ILE A 105 17.12 -1.50 -0.31
C ILE A 105 16.53 -1.70 -1.71
N MET A 106 16.23 -0.63 -2.40
CA MET A 106 15.65 -0.62 -3.74
C MET A 106 16.43 0.34 -4.66
N ALA A 107 16.38 0.13 -5.96
CA ALA A 107 16.84 1.13 -6.91
C ALA A 107 16.06 2.44 -6.73
N ALA A 108 16.75 3.57 -6.66
CA ALA A 108 16.08 4.86 -6.56
C ALA A 108 15.32 5.19 -7.84
N VAL A 109 14.11 5.74 -7.68
CA VAL A 109 13.24 6.15 -8.80
C VAL A 109 13.42 7.63 -9.05
N GLN A 110 13.69 7.99 -10.30
CA GLN A 110 13.75 9.39 -10.70
C GLN A 110 12.33 9.94 -10.90
N VAL A 111 11.84 10.65 -9.91
CA VAL A 111 10.50 11.26 -9.90
C VAL A 111 10.54 12.55 -10.71
N ILE A 112 9.48 12.80 -11.49
CA ILE A 112 9.23 14.06 -12.19
C ILE A 112 7.95 14.70 -11.70
N GLU A 113 7.77 16.00 -11.96
CA GLU A 113 6.54 16.70 -11.63
C GLU A 113 5.33 16.04 -12.30
N ARG A 114 4.28 15.79 -11.50
CA ARG A 114 3.07 15.12 -11.96
C ARG A 114 2.25 16.02 -12.87
N GLN A 115 2.02 15.58 -14.09
CA GLN A 115 1.21 16.23 -15.12
C GLN A 115 -0.12 15.49 -15.32
N PRO A 116 -1.17 16.09 -15.93
CA PRO A 116 -2.45 15.42 -16.18
C PRO A 116 -2.34 14.05 -16.87
N ILE A 117 -1.41 13.91 -17.83
CA ILE A 117 -1.20 12.64 -18.55
C ILE A 117 -0.71 11.50 -17.62
N HIS A 118 -0.03 11.83 -16.53
CA HIS A 118 0.46 10.83 -15.57
C HIS A 118 -0.71 10.21 -14.80
N TRP A 119 -1.75 10.97 -14.46
CA TRP A 119 -2.96 10.42 -13.85
C TRP A 119 -3.62 9.36 -14.71
N ARG A 120 -3.72 9.60 -16.02
CA ARG A 120 -4.24 8.64 -16.97
C ARG A 120 -3.36 7.38 -17.05
N GLY A 121 -2.03 7.55 -16.99
CA GLY A 121 -1.07 6.46 -16.88
C GLY A 121 -1.27 5.61 -15.63
N MET A 122 -1.53 6.23 -14.47
CA MET A 122 -1.82 5.56 -13.20
C MET A 122 -3.09 4.69 -13.30
N GLY A 123 -4.16 5.24 -13.88
CA GLY A 123 -5.38 4.47 -14.14
C GLY A 123 -5.14 3.23 -15.00
N ARG A 124 -4.35 3.35 -16.07
CA ARG A 124 -3.97 2.20 -16.91
C ARG A 124 -3.13 1.18 -16.15
N ALA A 125 -2.20 1.63 -15.30
CA ALA A 125 -1.37 0.72 -14.49
C ALA A 125 -2.25 -0.09 -13.54
N LEU A 126 -3.19 0.56 -12.85
CA LEU A 126 -4.14 -0.10 -11.97
C LEU A 126 -5.02 -1.10 -12.72
N ALA A 127 -5.52 -0.73 -13.92
CA ALA A 127 -6.31 -1.64 -14.75
C ALA A 127 -5.51 -2.87 -15.22
N ARG A 128 -4.19 -2.74 -15.47
CA ARG A 128 -3.32 -3.89 -15.78
C ARG A 128 -3.18 -4.85 -14.61
N ILE A 129 -3.02 -4.34 -13.39
CA ILE A 129 -3.01 -5.16 -12.18
C ILE A 129 -4.35 -5.90 -12.07
N HIS A 130 -5.47 -5.20 -12.24
CA HIS A 130 -6.81 -5.77 -12.14
C HIS A 130 -7.18 -6.74 -13.28
N ALA A 131 -6.41 -6.77 -14.37
CA ALA A 131 -6.56 -7.79 -15.40
C ALA A 131 -6.12 -9.20 -14.93
N ILE A 132 -5.29 -9.28 -13.88
CA ILE A 132 -4.80 -10.53 -13.32
C ILE A 132 -5.85 -11.14 -12.40
N LYS A 133 -6.33 -12.34 -12.73
CA LYS A 133 -7.37 -13.03 -11.97
C LYS A 133 -6.79 -14.17 -11.15
N GLY A 134 -7.43 -14.41 -9.99
CA GLY A 134 -7.15 -15.51 -9.08
C GLY A 134 -8.32 -16.48 -8.99
N GLU A 135 -8.13 -17.58 -8.27
CA GLU A 135 -9.17 -18.57 -8.00
C GLU A 135 -9.95 -18.29 -6.72
N GLN A 136 -9.31 -17.65 -5.75
CA GLN A 136 -9.87 -17.29 -4.44
C GLN A 136 -9.50 -15.87 -4.06
N PHE A 137 -10.28 -15.25 -3.19
CA PHE A 137 -9.94 -13.97 -2.55
C PHE A 137 -8.90 -14.22 -1.47
N GLY A 138 -7.88 -13.34 -1.41
CA GLY A 138 -6.76 -13.48 -0.50
C GLY A 138 -5.46 -13.85 -1.22
N LEU A 139 -4.50 -14.36 -0.45
CA LEU A 139 -3.20 -14.80 -0.93
C LEU A 139 -2.65 -15.80 0.09
N GLU A 140 -1.81 -16.73 -0.34
CA GLU A 140 -1.14 -17.71 0.57
C GLU A 140 -0.22 -16.99 1.57
N THR A 141 0.31 -15.83 1.20
CA THR A 141 1.12 -14.98 2.08
C THR A 141 0.29 -13.83 2.64
N HIS A 142 0.55 -13.47 3.89
CA HIS A 142 0.03 -12.25 4.49
C HIS A 142 0.72 -11.00 3.90
N CYS A 143 0.20 -9.83 4.24
CA CYS A 143 0.86 -8.56 3.95
C CYS A 143 0.72 -7.62 5.16
N TYR A 144 1.23 -6.41 5.00
CA TYR A 144 1.08 -5.36 5.99
C TYR A 144 0.50 -4.11 5.36
N TRP A 145 -0.31 -3.39 6.10
CA TRP A 145 -0.75 -2.05 5.78
C TRP A 145 -0.14 -1.09 6.79
N GLY A 146 0.92 -0.39 6.39
CA GLY A 146 1.83 0.22 7.35
C GLY A 146 2.44 -0.83 8.28
N SER A 147 2.30 -0.66 9.59
CA SER A 147 2.77 -1.62 10.61
C SER A 147 1.77 -2.76 10.90
N PHE A 148 0.59 -2.76 10.27
CA PHE A 148 -0.49 -3.66 10.64
C PHE A 148 -0.53 -4.91 9.79
N TYR A 149 -0.45 -6.04 10.46
CA TYR A 149 -0.64 -7.36 9.86
C TYR A 149 -2.02 -7.49 9.22
N GLN A 150 -2.06 -7.90 7.96
CA GLN A 150 -3.27 -8.26 7.24
C GLN A 150 -3.28 -9.75 6.89
N ASP A 151 -4.24 -10.45 7.47
CA ASP A 151 -4.50 -11.85 7.15
C ASP A 151 -5.08 -11.94 5.74
N ASN A 152 -4.36 -12.63 4.86
CA ASN A 152 -4.76 -12.87 3.48
C ASN A 152 -5.20 -14.33 3.24
N ARG A 153 -5.32 -15.16 4.27
CA ARG A 153 -5.72 -16.58 4.09
C ARG A 153 -6.95 -16.68 3.18
N PRO A 154 -6.86 -17.48 2.11
CA PRO A 154 -7.86 -17.45 1.04
C PRO A 154 -9.27 -17.84 1.49
N LEU A 155 -10.27 -17.23 0.85
CA LEU A 155 -11.70 -17.55 0.95
C LEU A 155 -12.33 -17.48 -0.45
N VAL A 156 -13.40 -18.23 -0.65
CA VAL A 156 -14.10 -18.28 -1.95
C VAL A 156 -15.16 -17.18 -2.11
N ASP A 157 -15.66 -16.66 -1.01
CA ASP A 157 -16.73 -15.65 -0.97
C ASP A 157 -16.16 -14.28 -0.61
N TRP A 158 -16.45 -13.27 -1.44
CA TRP A 158 -15.93 -11.92 -1.21
C TRP A 158 -16.55 -11.25 0.03
N PRO A 159 -17.87 -11.22 0.25
CA PRO A 159 -18.47 -10.68 1.46
C PRO A 159 -17.87 -11.26 2.75
N GLU A 160 -17.62 -12.58 2.79
CA GLU A 160 -17.00 -13.25 3.92
C GLU A 160 -15.53 -12.81 4.08
N PHE A 161 -14.77 -12.80 2.98
CA PHE A 161 -13.36 -12.31 3.00
C PHE A 161 -13.28 -10.87 3.48
N PHE A 162 -14.11 -9.99 2.93
CA PHE A 162 -14.12 -8.57 3.27
C PHE A 162 -14.43 -8.35 4.75
N TRP A 163 -15.41 -9.08 5.29
CA TRP A 163 -15.71 -9.02 6.72
C TRP A 163 -14.54 -9.54 7.57
N LEU A 164 -14.18 -10.80 7.40
CA LEU A 164 -13.26 -11.52 8.30
C LEU A 164 -11.79 -11.04 8.18
N ARG A 165 -11.38 -10.54 7.01
CA ARG A 165 -9.99 -10.17 6.74
C ARG A 165 -9.74 -8.67 6.65
N ARG A 166 -10.80 -7.86 6.48
CA ARG A 166 -10.65 -6.39 6.29
C ARG A 166 -11.45 -5.59 7.32
N ILE A 167 -12.69 -5.92 7.62
CA ILE A 167 -13.52 -5.14 8.54
C ILE A 167 -13.27 -5.54 10.00
N GLU A 168 -13.49 -6.82 10.34
CA GLU A 168 -13.45 -7.29 11.72
C GLU A 168 -12.11 -7.03 12.44
N PRO A 169 -10.94 -7.27 11.83
CA PRO A 169 -9.67 -6.99 12.49
C PRO A 169 -9.50 -5.51 12.88
N TRP A 170 -9.87 -4.60 11.97
CA TRP A 170 -9.80 -3.18 12.24
C TRP A 170 -10.87 -2.69 13.22
N LEU A 171 -12.06 -3.28 13.17
CA LEU A 171 -13.12 -3.03 14.16
C LEU A 171 -12.62 -3.39 15.57
N ARG A 172 -12.01 -4.56 15.72
CA ARG A 172 -11.40 -4.98 17.00
C ARG A 172 -10.30 -4.02 17.43
N ALA A 173 -9.36 -3.68 16.55
CA ALA A 173 -8.29 -2.74 16.86
C ALA A 173 -8.81 -1.36 17.28
N ALA A 174 -9.86 -0.85 16.62
CA ALA A 174 -10.49 0.41 16.98
C ALA A 174 -11.19 0.35 18.36
N VAL A 175 -11.83 -0.77 18.67
CA VAL A 175 -12.45 -1.02 19.99
C VAL A 175 -11.37 -1.10 21.06
N ASP A 176 -10.33 -1.91 20.85
CA ASP A 176 -9.24 -2.12 21.82
C ASP A 176 -8.46 -0.84 22.11
N SER A 177 -8.38 0.07 21.12
CA SER A 177 -7.79 1.40 21.29
C SER A 177 -8.63 2.32 22.21
N GLY A 178 -9.89 1.94 22.50
CA GLY A 178 -10.83 2.77 23.26
C GLY A 178 -11.33 4.01 22.52
N ARG A 179 -11.10 4.11 21.21
CA ARG A 179 -11.40 5.30 20.39
C ARG A 179 -12.71 5.19 19.63
N LEU A 180 -13.32 4.00 19.55
CA LEU A 180 -14.55 3.76 18.80
C LEU A 180 -15.78 3.82 19.71
N PRO A 181 -16.78 4.71 19.43
CA PRO A 181 -18.04 4.74 20.16
C PRO A 181 -18.84 3.42 20.02
N VAL A 182 -19.58 3.03 21.07
CA VAL A 182 -20.38 1.80 21.08
C VAL A 182 -21.42 1.76 19.95
N GLU A 183 -21.99 2.90 19.61
CA GLU A 183 -22.96 3.03 18.53
C GLU A 183 -22.35 2.68 17.16
N SER A 184 -21.08 3.04 16.94
CA SER A 184 -20.34 2.71 15.71
C SER A 184 -20.06 1.21 15.62
N VAL A 185 -19.76 0.56 16.74
CA VAL A 185 -19.60 -0.90 16.83
C VAL A 185 -20.89 -1.61 16.40
N ALA A 186 -22.02 -1.23 17.01
CA ALA A 186 -23.31 -1.82 16.69
C ALA A 186 -23.71 -1.62 15.22
N GLN A 187 -23.36 -0.48 14.61
CA GLN A 187 -23.58 -0.25 13.18
C GLN A 187 -22.67 -1.13 12.31
N ALA A 188 -21.40 -1.26 12.64
CA ALA A 188 -20.48 -2.13 11.92
C ALA A 188 -20.91 -3.61 11.99
N GLU A 189 -21.36 -4.06 13.15
CA GLU A 189 -21.91 -5.42 13.32
C GLU A 189 -23.15 -5.68 12.46
N LYS A 190 -24.06 -4.70 12.35
CA LYS A 190 -25.25 -4.82 11.46
C LYS A 190 -24.85 -4.91 9.99
N LEU A 191 -23.77 -4.23 9.59
CA LEU A 191 -23.26 -4.26 8.24
C LEU A 191 -22.91 -5.68 7.80
N SER A 192 -22.34 -6.52 8.70
CA SER A 192 -21.93 -7.89 8.35
C SER A 192 -23.04 -8.72 7.75
N GLY A 193 -24.28 -8.59 8.27
CA GLY A 193 -25.45 -9.30 7.77
C GLY A 193 -25.96 -8.83 6.41
N LYS A 194 -25.49 -7.69 5.91
CA LYS A 194 -25.94 -7.08 4.65
C LYS A 194 -24.90 -7.14 3.53
N LEU A 195 -23.66 -7.54 3.82
CA LEU A 195 -22.55 -7.46 2.86
C LEU A 195 -22.84 -8.22 1.56
N THR A 196 -23.52 -9.35 1.61
CA THR A 196 -23.90 -10.12 0.41
C THR A 196 -24.77 -9.30 -0.56
N GLU A 197 -25.63 -8.43 -0.05
CA GLU A 197 -26.47 -7.56 -0.87
C GLU A 197 -25.72 -6.30 -1.31
N LEU A 198 -24.85 -5.78 -0.44
CA LEU A 198 -24.18 -4.49 -0.63
C LEU A 198 -22.95 -4.56 -1.53
N CYS A 199 -22.24 -5.69 -1.56
CA CYS A 199 -21.02 -5.85 -2.36
C CYS A 199 -21.24 -5.81 -3.88
N GLY A 200 -22.49 -5.78 -4.34
CA GLY A 200 -22.80 -5.71 -5.77
C GLY A 200 -22.67 -7.06 -6.48
N PRO A 201 -22.44 -7.05 -7.81
CA PRO A 201 -22.36 -8.29 -8.57
C PRO A 201 -21.12 -9.11 -8.18
N THR A 202 -21.25 -10.43 -8.29
CA THR A 202 -20.12 -11.35 -8.08
C THR A 202 -19.00 -11.04 -9.06
N VAL A 203 -17.79 -10.89 -8.55
CA VAL A 203 -16.57 -10.66 -9.34
C VAL A 203 -15.60 -11.81 -9.19
N GLN A 204 -14.76 -12.02 -10.19
CA GLN A 204 -13.59 -12.89 -10.03
C GLN A 204 -12.58 -12.23 -9.07
N PRO A 205 -11.92 -13.03 -8.20
CA PRO A 205 -10.80 -12.55 -7.42
C PRO A 205 -9.77 -11.87 -8.32
N THR A 206 -9.43 -10.63 -8.00
CA THR A 206 -8.63 -9.75 -8.86
C THR A 206 -7.40 -9.30 -8.09
N LEU A 207 -6.21 -9.40 -8.70
CA LEU A 207 -4.99 -8.89 -8.07
C LEU A 207 -5.14 -7.41 -7.77
N LEU A 208 -4.85 -7.00 -6.55
CA LEU A 208 -4.90 -5.61 -6.10
C LEU A 208 -3.51 -5.12 -5.72
N HIS A 209 -3.32 -3.80 -5.83
CA HIS A 209 -2.23 -3.11 -5.15
C HIS A 209 -2.42 -3.19 -3.62
N GLY A 210 -3.66 -3.04 -3.17
CA GLY A 210 -4.09 -3.17 -1.77
C GLY A 210 -3.85 -1.92 -0.92
N ASP A 211 -3.05 -0.97 -1.42
CA ASP A 211 -2.81 0.36 -0.84
C ASP A 211 -2.70 1.43 -1.95
N ALA A 212 -3.68 1.47 -2.84
CA ALA A 212 -3.64 2.20 -4.11
C ALA A 212 -3.94 3.70 -4.00
N HIS A 213 -3.62 4.35 -2.87
CA HIS A 213 -3.79 5.81 -2.80
C HIS A 213 -2.78 6.55 -3.68
N GLN A 214 -3.14 7.79 -4.08
CA GLN A 214 -2.40 8.56 -5.09
C GLN A 214 -0.92 8.82 -4.78
N ASN A 215 -0.49 8.74 -3.50
CA ASN A 215 0.92 8.94 -3.13
C ASN A 215 1.78 7.70 -3.42
N ASN A 216 1.16 6.51 -3.56
CA ASN A 216 1.86 5.27 -3.91
C ASN A 216 2.07 5.09 -5.42
N PHE A 217 1.84 6.15 -6.21
CA PHE A 217 2.13 6.22 -7.63
C PHE A 217 3.12 7.35 -7.90
N LEU A 218 4.37 7.01 -8.20
CA LEU A 218 5.40 7.97 -8.57
C LEU A 218 5.32 8.26 -10.08
N SER A 219 5.38 9.55 -10.44
CA SER A 219 5.43 9.96 -11.85
C SER A 219 6.86 9.93 -12.35
N THR A 220 7.13 9.21 -13.44
CA THR A 220 8.44 9.12 -14.06
C THR A 220 8.36 9.32 -15.59
N ALA A 221 9.50 9.52 -16.23
CA ALA A 221 9.56 9.63 -17.69
C ALA A 221 9.15 8.33 -18.40
N GLN A 222 9.23 7.17 -17.72
CA GLN A 222 8.85 5.86 -18.26
C GLN A 222 7.38 5.51 -18.00
N GLY A 223 6.67 6.29 -17.18
CA GLY A 223 5.31 6.03 -16.74
C GLY A 223 5.20 5.97 -15.21
N PRO A 224 4.03 5.58 -14.68
CA PRO A 224 3.85 5.48 -13.24
C PRO A 224 4.64 4.30 -12.66
N VAL A 225 5.36 4.53 -11.57
CA VAL A 225 6.03 3.52 -10.76
C VAL A 225 5.23 3.35 -9.47
N LEU A 226 4.85 2.13 -9.12
CA LEU A 226 4.04 1.81 -7.95
C LEU A 226 4.95 1.39 -6.79
N ILE A 227 4.62 1.85 -5.59
CA ILE A 227 5.38 1.62 -4.36
C ILE A 227 4.45 1.21 -3.21
N ASP A 228 5.01 0.66 -2.13
CA ASP A 228 4.33 0.33 -0.87
C ASP A 228 3.04 -0.51 -1.03
N PRO A 229 3.07 -1.64 -1.76
CA PRO A 229 1.89 -2.44 -1.98
C PRO A 229 1.54 -3.33 -0.78
N ALA A 230 0.23 -3.58 -0.59
CA ALA A 230 -0.33 -4.57 0.32
C ALA A 230 -1.11 -5.64 -0.46
N VAL A 231 -0.41 -6.43 -1.27
CA VAL A 231 -0.96 -7.25 -2.35
C VAL A 231 -1.83 -8.41 -1.86
N TYR A 232 -2.98 -8.58 -2.49
CA TYR A 232 -3.84 -9.76 -2.36
C TYR A 232 -4.82 -9.84 -3.54
N TYR A 233 -5.55 -10.95 -3.69
CA TYR A 233 -6.68 -11.04 -4.63
C TYR A 233 -7.95 -10.57 -3.92
N GLY A 234 -8.60 -9.52 -4.44
CA GLY A 234 -9.78 -8.90 -3.86
C GLY A 234 -10.79 -8.42 -4.90
N HIS A 235 -11.72 -7.57 -4.46
CA HIS A 235 -12.65 -6.88 -5.33
C HIS A 235 -11.96 -5.63 -5.93
N PRO A 236 -11.95 -5.44 -7.27
CA PRO A 236 -11.21 -4.36 -7.91
C PRO A 236 -11.63 -2.96 -7.44
N GLU A 237 -12.87 -2.79 -7.00
CA GLU A 237 -13.35 -1.52 -6.47
C GLU A 237 -12.69 -1.09 -5.16
N MET A 238 -12.00 -2.00 -4.44
CA MET A 238 -11.24 -1.66 -3.24
C MET A 238 -10.13 -0.63 -3.58
N ASP A 239 -9.29 -0.95 -4.58
CA ASP A 239 -8.25 -0.03 -5.03
C ASP A 239 -8.84 1.25 -5.64
N LEU A 240 -9.91 1.12 -6.46
CA LEU A 240 -10.57 2.27 -7.07
C LEU A 240 -11.18 3.23 -6.06
N ALA A 241 -11.72 2.72 -4.95
CA ALA A 241 -12.24 3.55 -3.88
C ALA A 241 -11.14 4.27 -3.10
N TYR A 242 -9.93 3.69 -3.10
CA TYR A 242 -8.84 4.16 -2.27
C TYR A 242 -7.93 5.19 -2.94
N VAL A 243 -7.98 5.32 -4.28
CA VAL A 243 -7.07 6.22 -5.03
C VAL A 243 -7.09 7.67 -4.58
N ASP A 244 -8.23 8.17 -4.11
CA ASP A 244 -8.43 9.56 -3.66
C ASP A 244 -8.73 9.68 -2.16
N PHE A 245 -8.35 8.66 -1.37
CA PHE A 245 -8.63 8.60 0.06
C PHE A 245 -8.03 9.79 0.85
N PHE A 246 -6.78 10.14 0.58
CA PHE A 246 -6.10 11.24 1.26
C PHE A 246 -6.27 12.59 0.58
N ALA A 247 -6.46 12.63 -0.74
CA ALA A 247 -6.71 13.84 -1.50
C ALA A 247 -7.43 13.51 -2.81
N PRO A 248 -8.28 14.41 -3.33
CA PRO A 248 -8.97 14.22 -4.61
C PRO A 248 -8.00 13.96 -5.76
N VAL A 249 -8.38 13.06 -6.66
CA VAL A 249 -7.66 12.80 -7.91
C VAL A 249 -8.48 13.28 -9.11
N PRO A 250 -7.84 13.71 -10.21
CA PRO A 250 -8.56 14.07 -11.43
C PRO A 250 -9.28 12.88 -12.08
N ASP A 251 -10.38 13.15 -12.78
CA ASP A 251 -11.13 12.15 -13.55
C ASP A 251 -10.28 11.42 -14.60
N ASP A 252 -9.15 11.99 -15.01
CA ASP A 252 -8.16 11.39 -15.89
C ASP A 252 -7.66 10.04 -15.39
N LEU A 253 -7.54 9.82 -14.07
CA LEU A 253 -7.17 8.51 -13.51
C LEU A 253 -8.24 7.47 -13.88
N PHE A 254 -9.50 7.75 -13.58
CA PHE A 254 -10.61 6.85 -13.90
C PHE A 254 -10.82 6.71 -15.41
N ALA A 255 -10.57 7.75 -16.20
CA ALA A 255 -10.59 7.68 -17.66
C ALA A 255 -9.52 6.72 -18.18
N GLY A 256 -8.29 6.80 -17.65
CA GLY A 256 -7.21 5.87 -18.00
C GLY A 256 -7.51 4.42 -17.62
N TYR A 257 -8.16 4.20 -16.48
CA TYR A 257 -8.61 2.87 -16.06
C TYR A 257 -9.64 2.29 -17.04
N ARG A 258 -10.66 3.10 -17.40
CA ARG A 258 -11.76 2.70 -18.32
C ARG A 258 -11.29 2.40 -19.73
N GLU A 259 -10.10 2.82 -20.15
CA GLU A 259 -9.53 2.45 -21.45
C GLU A 259 -9.25 0.94 -21.56
N LEU A 260 -9.01 0.27 -20.44
CA LEU A 260 -8.64 -1.15 -20.39
C LEU A 260 -9.71 -2.01 -19.72
N THR A 261 -10.41 -1.47 -18.71
CA THR A 261 -11.37 -2.23 -17.91
C THR A 261 -12.55 -1.32 -17.55
N PRO A 262 -13.80 -1.75 -17.78
CA PRO A 262 -14.96 -0.98 -17.37
C PRO A 262 -15.04 -0.90 -15.84
N ILE A 263 -15.55 0.22 -15.35
CA ILE A 263 -15.95 0.39 -13.95
C ILE A 263 -17.45 0.10 -13.89
N ASP A 264 -17.86 -0.74 -12.95
CA ASP A 264 -19.27 -1.06 -12.75
C ASP A 264 -20.09 0.22 -12.46
N PRO A 265 -21.26 0.41 -13.07
CA PRO A 265 -22.08 1.62 -12.87
C PRO A 265 -22.48 1.86 -11.40
N GLY A 266 -22.62 0.80 -10.59
CA GLY A 266 -22.95 0.89 -9.15
C GLY A 266 -21.72 1.17 -8.26
N PHE A 267 -20.52 1.38 -8.82
CA PHE A 267 -19.32 1.70 -8.02
C PHE A 267 -19.51 2.92 -7.13
N ALA A 268 -20.11 3.98 -7.67
CA ALA A 268 -20.30 5.24 -6.94
C ALA A 268 -21.16 5.04 -5.67
N GLU A 269 -22.14 4.14 -5.71
CA GLU A 269 -22.99 3.80 -4.57
C GLU A 269 -22.26 2.96 -3.53
N ARG A 270 -21.31 2.09 -3.97
CA ARG A 270 -20.54 1.19 -3.10
C ARG A 270 -19.25 1.77 -2.58
N ARG A 271 -18.78 2.89 -3.14
CA ARG A 271 -17.46 3.45 -2.83
C ARG A 271 -17.20 3.60 -1.33
N ASP A 272 -18.15 4.19 -0.59
CA ASP A 272 -18.00 4.40 0.84
C ASP A 272 -18.01 3.08 1.64
N LEU A 273 -18.65 2.02 1.12
CA LEU A 273 -18.60 0.67 1.71
C LEU A 273 -17.17 0.16 1.75
N TRP A 274 -16.44 0.30 0.63
CA TRP A 274 -15.05 -0.14 0.52
C TRP A 274 -14.11 0.64 1.43
N LEU A 275 -14.43 1.89 1.75
CA LEU A 275 -13.62 2.74 2.62
C LEU A 275 -13.85 2.50 4.12
N ILE A 276 -14.84 1.73 4.52
CA ILE A 276 -15.14 1.48 5.95
C ILE A 276 -13.91 0.88 6.65
N HIS A 277 -13.22 -0.09 6.03
CA HIS A 277 -12.02 -0.70 6.62
C HIS A 277 -10.91 0.34 6.82
N ALA A 278 -10.73 1.24 5.86
CA ALA A 278 -9.75 2.30 5.94
C ALA A 278 -10.08 3.29 7.08
N TRP A 279 -11.34 3.71 7.21
CA TRP A 279 -11.76 4.57 8.31
C TRP A 279 -11.63 3.89 9.68
N LEU A 280 -11.92 2.60 9.79
CA LEU A 280 -11.68 1.83 11.01
C LEU A 280 -10.19 1.79 11.36
N ALA A 281 -9.33 1.56 10.38
CA ALA A 281 -7.88 1.60 10.55
C ALA A 281 -7.41 2.97 11.02
N MET A 282 -7.88 4.06 10.38
CA MET A 282 -7.53 5.43 10.79
C MET A 282 -7.99 5.74 12.21
N VAL A 283 -9.16 5.28 12.63
CA VAL A 283 -9.61 5.42 14.03
C VAL A 283 -8.68 4.67 14.98
N ALA A 284 -8.30 3.45 14.64
CA ALA A 284 -7.43 2.61 15.49
C ALA A 284 -6.01 3.20 15.63
N VAL A 285 -5.47 3.77 14.55
CA VAL A 285 -4.06 4.20 14.47
C VAL A 285 -3.90 5.68 14.80
N ASP A 286 -4.59 6.53 14.05
CA ASP A 286 -4.40 7.98 14.07
C ASP A 286 -5.31 8.69 15.09
N GLY A 287 -6.51 8.17 15.32
CA GLY A 287 -7.33 8.64 16.43
C GLY A 287 -8.81 8.91 16.12
N PRO A 288 -9.54 9.43 17.13
CA PRO A 288 -10.99 9.57 17.07
C PRO A 288 -11.47 10.65 16.09
N GLN A 289 -10.60 11.49 15.56
CA GLN A 289 -10.94 12.51 14.57
C GLN A 289 -11.56 11.92 13.29
N HIS A 290 -11.33 10.62 13.01
CA HIS A 290 -11.87 9.89 11.86
C HIS A 290 -13.22 9.22 12.11
N VAL A 291 -13.74 9.26 13.34
CA VAL A 291 -15.04 8.65 13.70
C VAL A 291 -16.19 9.26 12.92
N ALA A 292 -16.14 10.56 12.60
CA ALA A 292 -17.20 11.22 11.84
C ALA A 292 -17.33 10.66 10.42
N GLN A 293 -16.22 10.43 9.74
CA GLN A 293 -16.15 9.84 8.38
C GLN A 293 -16.63 8.39 8.41
N LEU A 294 -16.12 7.59 9.37
CA LEU A 294 -16.58 6.21 9.58
C LEU A 294 -18.09 6.16 9.80
N ASN A 295 -18.64 6.96 10.69
CA ASN A 295 -20.06 6.99 10.98
C ASN A 295 -20.91 7.47 9.80
N SER A 296 -20.37 8.34 8.94
CA SER A 296 -21.04 8.73 7.70
C SER A 296 -21.17 7.54 6.75
N ALA A 297 -20.08 6.78 6.56
CA ALA A 297 -20.09 5.56 5.75
C ALA A 297 -21.01 4.48 6.35
N LEU A 298 -20.89 4.19 7.65
CA LEU A 298 -21.71 3.18 8.31
C LEU A 298 -23.22 3.50 8.22
N ARG A 299 -23.65 4.75 8.45
CA ARG A 299 -25.07 5.14 8.36
C ARG A 299 -25.67 4.92 6.97
N ARG A 300 -24.86 4.91 5.93
CA ARG A 300 -25.33 4.68 4.55
C ARG A 300 -25.71 3.23 4.31
N TYR A 301 -25.10 2.27 5.01
CA TYR A 301 -25.22 0.84 4.73
C TYR A 301 -25.76 0.00 5.90
N ALA A 302 -25.63 0.45 7.15
CA ALA A 302 -26.01 -0.32 8.35
C ALA A 302 -27.52 -0.31 8.69
#